data_af47a3f0f5423772f720512235397a2d
#
_entry.id   af47a3f0f5423772f720512235397a2d
#
_cell.length_a   1.000
_cell.length_b   1.000
_cell.length_c   1.000
_cell.angle_alpha   90.00
_cell.angle_beta   90.00
_cell.angle_gamma   90.00
#
_symmetry.space_group_name_H-M   'P 1'
#
loop_
_entity.id
_entity.type
_entity.pdbx_description
1 polymer ?
#
loop_
_entity_poly.entity_id
_entity_poly.type
_entity_poly.pdbx_seq_one_letter_code
_entity_poly.pdbx_strand_id
1 'polypeptide(L)'
;MAKMRTRLIGVLILLTASLTIEGASAAAPSAAAPLPGSLWFDEQAAAAFTVDHGRFTDGLGREVVLRGYNVSGETKLEENGGLPFASVADAEKSATALRALGGGNSARFLLSWAHAEPVRGQVDRAYLAAATAQMRAFLKAGIRVYPDFHQDLYSRHLFNEGSWYTGDGAPKWAVEAGGYPRESCGICLFWGQNITQNEAVKRAAYDFWHNRGGVQDAFLATAQATMTYFAEHLDGAEFAAVAGFDPYNEPHAGAYDSGMSSRMWERDVLWPFYTRFRARMDAAGWQNKPAFVEPNLFWNSNLFFQKQEGGLLDAGALGPRYVFNTHFYDQKAISGIFMWGKAADGQYAGDFGAVRDRAAASSTAAVVSEFGHPLTGTVSDKAPTVGKAMYQALDSRLPGATWWSKPEQSGPVLSGSQWQWDIYHGRHHELMNGNPDKVLTAADAWNEEDLSAVRLDDSGTAVLRQDARLLDRLYPSATAGRALAFTYEDRSRDGSTTLTWNPVPKSLPRVAELVGSGQYGVLLWRSDGTAAPSELHLPASFDTRRTTVVSDLGVVTGPPSYTRATPVAVATEPGGAGSRRLLLTAQNAGSVHYALVTNGATAPSAELLQAAREELAAWSEGRG
;
A
#
# COMPACT_ATOMS: atom_id res chain seq x y z
N MET A 1 70.35 52.42 -9.42
CA MET A 1 71.16 51.48 -10.24
C MET A 1 70.23 50.36 -10.67
N ALA A 2 69.59 50.37 -11.77
CA ALA A 2 69.93 49.99 -13.14
C ALA A 2 70.29 48.48 -13.28
N LYS A 3 69.41 47.78 -13.92
CA LYS A 3 69.53 46.86 -15.07
C LYS A 3 68.36 45.94 -15.07
N MET A 4 67.39 46.01 -15.89
CA MET A 4 67.26 45.89 -17.36
C MET A 4 67.41 44.44 -17.91
N ARG A 5 66.29 44.02 -18.55
CA ARG A 5 66.10 43.07 -19.69
C ARG A 5 65.98 41.61 -19.33
N THR A 6 65.07 40.78 -19.89
CA THR A 6 64.72 40.71 -21.31
C THR A 6 63.36 39.98 -21.45
N ARG A 7 62.53 40.36 -22.38
CA ARG A 7 61.28 39.68 -22.84
C ARG A 7 61.62 38.41 -23.61
N LEU A 8 60.88 37.32 -23.37
CA LEU A 8 60.67 36.27 -24.38
C LEU A 8 59.19 36.08 -24.55
N ILE A 9 58.74 36.28 -25.78
CA ILE A 9 57.42 36.04 -26.28
C ILE A 9 57.37 34.55 -26.68
N GLY A 10 56.56 33.75 -25.99
CA GLY A 10 56.26 32.38 -26.39
C GLY A 10 54.83 32.35 -26.90
N VAL A 11 54.66 32.14 -28.19
CA VAL A 11 53.37 31.91 -28.88
C VAL A 11 52.84 30.56 -28.44
N LEU A 12 51.71 30.57 -27.69
CA LEU A 12 51.00 29.36 -27.33
C LEU A 12 49.93 29.12 -28.39
N ILE A 13 50.13 28.12 -29.23
CA ILE A 13 49.14 27.62 -30.20
C ILE A 13 48.13 26.82 -29.39
N LEU A 14 46.90 27.33 -29.23
CA LEU A 14 45.78 26.57 -28.73
C LEU A 14 45.28 25.61 -29.83
N LEU A 15 45.58 24.36 -29.68
CA LEU A 15 44.85 23.27 -30.37
C LEU A 15 43.54 23.04 -29.62
N THR A 16 42.42 23.50 -30.14
CA THR A 16 41.08 23.11 -29.72
C THR A 16 40.79 21.74 -30.30
N ALA A 17 40.98 20.72 -29.49
CA ALA A 17 40.43 19.39 -29.79
C ALA A 17 38.95 19.40 -29.39
N SER A 18 38.07 19.45 -30.38
CA SER A 18 36.64 19.20 -30.19
C SER A 18 36.44 17.70 -29.91
N LEU A 19 36.26 17.34 -28.65
CA LEU A 19 35.72 16.03 -28.30
C LEU A 19 34.22 16.04 -28.63
N THR A 20 33.85 15.44 -29.74
CA THR A 20 32.49 14.98 -29.97
C THR A 20 32.25 13.79 -29.04
N ILE A 21 31.48 14.02 -27.96
CA ILE A 21 30.92 12.94 -27.16
C ILE A 21 29.80 12.33 -28.03
N GLU A 22 30.09 11.28 -28.77
CA GLU A 22 29.06 10.39 -29.27
C GLU A 22 28.35 9.78 -28.07
N GLY A 23 27.13 10.26 -27.82
CA GLY A 23 26.22 9.63 -26.88
C GLY A 23 25.96 8.20 -27.32
N ALA A 24 26.58 7.24 -26.64
CA ALA A 24 26.17 5.86 -26.74
C ALA A 24 24.72 5.79 -26.23
N SER A 25 23.78 5.81 -27.18
CA SER A 25 22.41 5.37 -26.91
C SER A 25 22.52 3.92 -26.43
N ALA A 26 22.26 3.70 -25.15
CA ALA A 26 22.12 2.35 -24.64
C ALA A 26 20.96 1.71 -25.41
N ALA A 27 21.31 0.78 -26.31
CA ALA A 27 20.31 -0.05 -26.96
C ALA A 27 19.50 -0.74 -25.87
N ALA A 28 18.18 -0.58 -25.94
CA ALA A 28 17.27 -1.34 -25.07
C ALA A 28 17.65 -2.83 -25.20
N PRO A 29 17.71 -3.58 -24.07
CA PRO A 29 18.03 -4.99 -24.14
C PRO A 29 17.06 -5.68 -25.07
N SER A 30 17.58 -6.32 -26.10
CA SER A 30 16.82 -7.17 -27.01
C SER A 30 16.13 -8.25 -26.17
N ALA A 31 14.81 -8.21 -26.10
CA ALA A 31 14.05 -9.22 -25.39
C ALA A 31 14.41 -10.60 -25.97
N ALA A 32 15.01 -11.45 -25.16
CA ALA A 32 15.25 -12.84 -25.51
C ALA A 32 13.89 -13.49 -25.84
N ALA A 33 13.84 -14.29 -26.91
CA ALA A 33 12.62 -14.99 -27.29
C ALA A 33 12.18 -15.90 -26.12
N PRO A 34 10.93 -15.81 -25.67
CA PRO A 34 10.46 -16.57 -24.52
C PRO A 34 10.51 -18.07 -24.82
N LEU A 35 10.84 -18.85 -23.78
CA LEU A 35 10.79 -20.32 -23.83
C LEU A 35 9.34 -20.77 -24.08
N PRO A 36 9.11 -21.91 -24.76
CA PRO A 36 7.77 -22.46 -24.96
C PRO A 36 7.04 -22.64 -23.63
N GLY A 37 5.88 -21.99 -23.47
CA GLY A 37 5.06 -22.01 -22.23
C GLY A 37 5.30 -20.82 -21.28
N SER A 38 6.27 -19.94 -21.53
CA SER A 38 6.45 -18.70 -20.79
C SER A 38 5.57 -17.58 -21.35
N LEU A 39 5.22 -16.61 -20.50
CA LEU A 39 4.63 -15.36 -20.97
C LEU A 39 5.63 -14.65 -21.89
N TRP A 40 5.13 -13.97 -22.93
CA TRP A 40 5.98 -13.30 -23.91
C TRP A 40 6.56 -11.97 -23.42
N PHE A 41 6.22 -11.54 -22.23
CA PHE A 41 6.77 -10.34 -21.58
C PHE A 41 7.59 -10.73 -20.35
N ASP A 42 8.49 -9.85 -19.96
CA ASP A 42 9.42 -10.07 -18.87
C ASP A 42 8.72 -9.92 -17.52
N GLU A 43 8.47 -11.04 -16.83
CA GLU A 43 7.86 -11.08 -15.49
C GLU A 43 8.74 -10.40 -14.43
N GLN A 44 10.05 -10.41 -14.59
CA GLN A 44 10.96 -9.72 -13.69
C GLN A 44 10.83 -8.20 -13.87
N ALA A 45 10.76 -7.71 -15.11
CA ALA A 45 10.46 -6.31 -15.38
C ALA A 45 9.06 -5.94 -14.87
N ALA A 46 8.06 -6.82 -15.02
CA ALA A 46 6.71 -6.61 -14.48
C ALA A 46 6.69 -6.53 -12.94
N ALA A 47 7.60 -7.18 -12.24
CA ALA A 47 7.72 -7.09 -10.78
C ALA A 47 8.40 -5.81 -10.31
N ALA A 48 9.29 -5.21 -11.11
CA ALA A 48 9.97 -3.96 -10.78
C ALA A 48 8.97 -2.83 -10.52
N PHE A 49 9.37 -1.87 -9.67
CA PHE A 49 8.46 -0.83 -9.19
C PHE A 49 9.15 0.53 -9.10
N THR A 50 8.46 1.54 -9.59
CA THR A 50 8.88 2.93 -9.52
C THR A 50 7.67 3.87 -9.50
N VAL A 51 7.92 5.16 -9.37
CA VAL A 51 6.90 6.23 -9.51
C VAL A 51 7.24 7.05 -10.74
N ASP A 52 6.28 7.20 -11.64
CA ASP A 52 6.41 8.02 -12.82
C ASP A 52 5.13 8.81 -13.09
N HIS A 53 5.27 10.11 -13.39
CA HIS A 53 4.16 11.01 -13.71
C HIS A 53 2.96 10.90 -12.74
N GLY A 54 3.24 10.81 -11.43
CA GLY A 54 2.22 10.74 -10.39
C GLY A 54 1.51 9.40 -10.26
N ARG A 55 2.09 8.32 -10.78
CA ARG A 55 1.55 6.96 -10.74
C ARG A 55 2.62 5.96 -10.33
N PHE A 56 2.20 4.86 -9.78
CA PHE A 56 3.05 3.69 -9.67
C PHE A 56 3.17 3.04 -11.05
N THR A 57 4.39 2.67 -11.43
CA THR A 57 4.66 1.98 -12.69
C THR A 57 5.56 0.78 -12.46
N ASP A 58 5.38 -0.25 -13.27
CA ASP A 58 6.32 -1.37 -13.34
C ASP A 58 7.44 -1.11 -14.34
N GLY A 59 8.41 -2.03 -14.43
CA GLY A 59 9.52 -1.93 -15.37
C GLY A 59 9.13 -2.09 -16.86
N LEU A 60 7.88 -2.43 -17.13
CA LEU A 60 7.30 -2.44 -18.49
C LEU A 60 6.60 -1.12 -18.83
N GLY A 61 6.54 -0.17 -17.89
CA GLY A 61 5.89 1.11 -18.05
C GLY A 61 4.37 1.10 -17.80
N ARG A 62 3.80 -0.01 -17.31
CA ARG A 62 2.36 -0.11 -17.01
C ARG A 62 2.04 0.57 -15.69
N GLU A 63 0.86 1.21 -15.61
CA GLU A 63 0.33 1.71 -14.34
C GLU A 63 0.00 0.55 -13.39
N VAL A 64 0.47 0.62 -12.14
CA VAL A 64 0.28 -0.43 -11.13
C VAL A 64 -0.62 0.06 -10.00
N VAL A 65 -1.52 -0.81 -9.55
CA VAL A 65 -2.30 -0.61 -8.34
C VAL A 65 -1.84 -1.60 -7.29
N LEU A 66 -1.45 -1.10 -6.12
CA LEU A 66 -1.15 -1.93 -4.96
C LEU A 66 -2.45 -2.23 -4.21
N ARG A 67 -2.74 -3.51 -4.03
CA ARG A 67 -3.76 -4.02 -3.11
C ARG A 67 -3.06 -4.97 -2.17
N GLY A 68 -3.00 -4.62 -0.91
CA GLY A 68 -2.20 -5.38 0.03
C GLY A 68 -2.66 -5.27 1.46
N TYR A 69 -1.76 -5.67 2.30
CA TYR A 69 -1.98 -5.71 3.73
C TYR A 69 -0.73 -5.23 4.47
N ASN A 70 -0.94 -4.74 5.68
CA ASN A 70 0.13 -4.59 6.64
C ASN A 70 0.51 -5.97 7.17
N VAL A 71 1.79 -6.27 7.18
CA VAL A 71 2.36 -7.49 7.73
C VAL A 71 3.01 -7.12 9.05
N SER A 72 2.17 -7.04 10.08
CA SER A 72 2.58 -6.77 11.45
C SER A 72 2.99 -8.07 12.15
N GLY A 73 2.20 -9.12 12.00
CA GLY A 73 2.44 -10.40 12.66
C GLY A 73 2.71 -10.21 14.15
N GLU A 74 3.85 -10.68 14.61
CA GLU A 74 4.29 -10.58 15.99
C GLU A 74 5.36 -9.49 16.21
N THR A 75 5.50 -8.52 15.27
CA THR A 75 6.52 -7.45 15.35
C THR A 75 6.46 -6.67 16.66
N LYS A 76 5.25 -6.49 17.20
CA LYS A 76 5.03 -5.77 18.46
C LYS A 76 5.32 -6.60 19.72
N LEU A 77 5.61 -7.91 19.55
CA LEU A 77 5.93 -8.83 20.65
C LEU A 77 7.44 -9.04 20.78
N GLU A 78 7.93 -9.05 22.03
CA GLU A 78 9.34 -9.37 22.33
C GLU A 78 9.68 -10.83 22.04
N GLU A 79 8.70 -11.72 22.06
CA GLU A 79 8.90 -13.18 21.88
C GLU A 79 9.59 -13.54 20.57
N ASN A 80 9.36 -12.75 19.51
CA ASN A 80 9.97 -12.96 18.19
C ASN A 80 11.02 -11.88 17.85
N GLY A 81 11.53 -11.17 18.83
CA GLY A 81 12.60 -10.19 18.61
C GLY A 81 12.20 -9.06 17.66
N GLY A 82 10.95 -8.61 17.71
CA GLY A 82 10.45 -7.52 16.86
C GLY A 82 10.29 -7.88 15.37
N LEU A 83 10.13 -9.16 15.06
CA LEU A 83 9.89 -9.67 13.71
C LEU A 83 8.44 -10.11 13.53
N PRO A 84 7.85 -9.97 12.32
CA PRO A 84 6.47 -10.41 12.08
C PRO A 84 6.23 -11.90 12.33
N PHE A 85 7.23 -12.74 12.10
CA PHE A 85 7.10 -14.20 12.18
C PHE A 85 8.21 -14.83 13.02
N ALA A 86 7.89 -15.94 13.69
CA ALA A 86 8.87 -16.72 14.44
C ALA A 86 9.93 -17.39 13.56
N SER A 87 9.60 -17.64 12.29
CA SER A 87 10.50 -18.27 11.34
C SER A 87 10.27 -17.82 9.91
N VAL A 88 11.27 -18.04 9.04
CA VAL A 88 11.14 -17.82 7.59
C VAL A 88 10.07 -18.73 6.99
N ALA A 89 9.94 -19.97 7.49
CA ALA A 89 8.92 -20.90 7.01
C ALA A 89 7.50 -20.40 7.31
N ASP A 90 7.28 -19.75 8.44
CA ASP A 90 5.99 -19.11 8.74
C ASP A 90 5.74 -17.90 7.87
N ALA A 91 6.76 -17.10 7.58
CA ALA A 91 6.68 -16.00 6.62
C ALA A 91 6.32 -16.50 5.20
N GLU A 92 6.89 -17.63 4.75
CA GLU A 92 6.57 -18.26 3.46
C GLU A 92 5.12 -18.75 3.41
N LYS A 93 4.62 -19.38 4.47
CA LYS A 93 3.22 -19.80 4.58
C LYS A 93 2.27 -18.59 4.55
N SER A 94 2.60 -17.56 5.31
CA SER A 94 1.80 -16.34 5.39
C SER A 94 1.77 -15.60 4.06
N ALA A 95 2.91 -15.47 3.36
CA ALA A 95 2.98 -14.86 2.04
C ALA A 95 2.14 -15.63 0.99
N THR A 96 2.22 -16.97 1.03
CA THR A 96 1.41 -17.84 0.16
C THR A 96 -0.08 -17.65 0.44
N ALA A 97 -0.48 -17.63 1.71
CA ALA A 97 -1.86 -17.42 2.11
C ALA A 97 -2.37 -16.02 1.73
N LEU A 98 -1.55 -14.96 1.92
CA LEU A 98 -1.88 -13.59 1.52
C LEU A 98 -2.19 -13.53 0.02
N ARG A 99 -1.39 -14.19 -0.79
CA ARG A 99 -1.59 -14.25 -2.24
C ARG A 99 -2.84 -15.01 -2.63
N ALA A 100 -3.03 -16.19 -2.03
CA ALA A 100 -4.09 -17.14 -2.41
C ALA A 100 -5.47 -16.76 -1.87
N LEU A 101 -5.54 -16.20 -0.66
CA LEU A 101 -6.79 -15.91 0.05
C LEU A 101 -7.15 -14.43 0.05
N GLY A 102 -6.16 -13.56 0.15
CA GLY A 102 -6.34 -12.12 0.22
C GLY A 102 -6.21 -11.40 -1.12
N GLY A 103 -5.78 -12.10 -2.18
CA GLY A 103 -5.57 -11.52 -3.51
C GLY A 103 -4.54 -10.40 -3.56
N GLY A 104 -3.73 -10.23 -2.50
CA GLY A 104 -2.82 -9.10 -2.35
C GLY A 104 -1.58 -9.21 -3.23
N ASN A 105 -1.12 -8.09 -3.78
CA ASN A 105 0.10 -7.95 -4.56
C ASN A 105 1.17 -7.08 -3.88
N SER A 106 0.89 -6.62 -2.66
CA SER A 106 1.82 -5.80 -1.87
C SER A 106 1.70 -6.09 -0.38
N ALA A 107 2.78 -5.81 0.35
CA ALA A 107 2.86 -5.89 1.79
C ALA A 107 3.63 -4.67 2.35
N ARG A 108 3.03 -3.96 3.30
CA ARG A 108 3.73 -3.04 4.19
C ARG A 108 4.30 -3.87 5.31
N PHE A 109 5.62 -3.99 5.37
CA PHE A 109 6.33 -4.91 6.24
C PHE A 109 6.91 -4.15 7.43
N LEU A 110 6.40 -4.43 8.62
CA LEU A 110 6.78 -3.71 9.82
C LEU A 110 8.19 -4.09 10.30
N LEU A 111 8.94 -3.06 10.67
CA LEU A 111 10.26 -3.15 11.29
C LEU A 111 10.25 -2.44 12.65
N SER A 112 10.97 -2.98 13.61
CA SER A 112 11.14 -2.39 14.93
C SER A 112 12.47 -1.65 15.03
N TRP A 113 12.43 -0.33 15.29
CA TRP A 113 13.65 0.42 15.61
C TRP A 113 14.32 -0.08 16.88
N ALA A 114 13.53 -0.43 17.90
CA ALA A 114 14.07 -0.94 19.17
C ALA A 114 14.94 -2.19 18.98
N HIS A 115 14.58 -3.05 18.03
CA HIS A 115 15.36 -4.27 17.72
C HIS A 115 16.45 -4.04 16.66
N ALA A 116 16.26 -3.07 15.77
CA ALA A 116 17.30 -2.69 14.81
C ALA A 116 18.49 -1.99 15.49
N GLU A 117 18.27 -1.26 16.58
CA GLU A 117 19.29 -0.53 17.34
C GLU A 117 19.06 -0.65 18.86
N PRO A 118 19.21 -1.84 19.45
CA PRO A 118 18.94 -2.05 20.88
C PRO A 118 19.90 -1.28 21.79
N VAL A 119 21.09 -0.99 21.30
CA VAL A 119 22.11 -0.16 21.95
C VAL A 119 22.50 0.97 21.01
N ARG A 120 22.51 2.21 21.51
CA ARG A 120 22.76 3.41 20.72
C ARG A 120 24.04 3.29 19.90
N GLY A 121 23.93 3.49 18.60
CA GLY A 121 25.03 3.39 17.61
C GLY A 121 25.43 1.96 17.25
N GLN A 122 24.72 0.94 17.71
CA GLN A 122 24.99 -0.47 17.42
C GLN A 122 23.81 -1.11 16.73
N VAL A 123 23.88 -1.17 15.41
CA VAL A 123 22.84 -1.82 14.59
C VAL A 123 22.95 -3.34 14.71
N ASP A 124 21.85 -3.99 15.04
CA ASP A 124 21.76 -5.45 15.12
C ASP A 124 21.66 -6.08 13.73
N ARG A 125 22.80 -6.58 13.23
CA ARG A 125 22.86 -7.24 11.92
C ARG A 125 22.13 -8.58 11.90
N ALA A 126 21.95 -9.26 13.04
CA ALA A 126 21.21 -10.52 13.09
C ALA A 126 19.71 -10.24 12.92
N TYR A 127 19.19 -9.19 13.55
CA TYR A 127 17.84 -8.71 13.31
C TYR A 127 17.61 -8.36 11.83
N LEU A 128 18.50 -7.57 11.22
CA LEU A 128 18.39 -7.19 9.81
C LEU A 128 18.45 -8.40 8.87
N ALA A 129 19.29 -9.40 9.18
CA ALA A 129 19.36 -10.64 8.40
C ALA A 129 18.03 -11.41 8.44
N ALA A 130 17.45 -11.55 9.62
CA ALA A 130 16.16 -12.22 9.81
C ALA A 130 15.00 -11.48 9.13
N ALA A 131 14.94 -10.14 9.28
CA ALA A 131 13.95 -9.30 8.60
C ALA A 131 14.07 -9.44 7.08
N THR A 132 15.30 -9.38 6.52
CA THR A 132 15.54 -9.57 5.09
C THR A 132 15.06 -10.94 4.60
N ALA A 133 15.31 -11.99 5.37
CA ALA A 133 14.89 -13.34 5.00
C ALA A 133 13.36 -13.49 5.00
N GLN A 134 12.67 -12.87 5.95
CA GLN A 134 11.20 -12.86 5.98
C GLN A 134 10.60 -11.99 4.85
N MET A 135 11.16 -10.81 4.58
CA MET A 135 10.75 -9.99 3.41
C MET A 135 10.93 -10.75 2.09
N ARG A 136 12.03 -11.49 1.95
CA ARG A 136 12.31 -12.31 0.76
C ARG A 136 11.22 -13.36 0.52
N ALA A 137 10.59 -13.90 1.56
CA ALA A 137 9.47 -14.83 1.42
C ALA A 137 8.30 -14.19 0.67
N PHE A 138 7.98 -12.94 0.97
CA PHE A 138 6.93 -12.18 0.28
C PHE A 138 7.34 -11.84 -1.17
N LEU A 139 8.56 -11.37 -1.38
CA LEU A 139 9.07 -11.08 -2.73
C LEU A 139 9.02 -12.30 -3.65
N LYS A 140 9.42 -13.48 -3.14
CA LYS A 140 9.33 -14.76 -3.87
C LYS A 140 7.90 -15.19 -4.18
N ALA A 141 6.94 -14.81 -3.35
CA ALA A 141 5.52 -15.02 -3.60
C ALA A 141 4.93 -14.04 -4.64
N GLY A 142 5.73 -13.17 -5.25
CA GLY A 142 5.29 -12.15 -6.19
C GLY A 142 4.59 -10.95 -5.54
N ILE A 143 4.84 -10.74 -4.25
CA ILE A 143 4.30 -9.63 -3.45
C ILE A 143 5.36 -8.54 -3.36
N ARG A 144 5.05 -7.33 -3.81
CA ARG A 144 5.91 -6.16 -3.61
C ARG A 144 5.95 -5.77 -2.15
N VAL A 145 7.12 -5.45 -1.63
CA VAL A 145 7.28 -5.10 -0.22
C VAL A 145 7.77 -3.66 -0.08
N TYR A 146 7.18 -2.92 0.86
CA TYR A 146 7.73 -1.67 1.36
C TYR A 146 7.86 -1.76 2.87
N PRO A 147 9.10 -1.76 3.40
CA PRO A 147 9.35 -1.79 4.83
C PRO A 147 8.92 -0.47 5.47
N ASP A 148 8.47 -0.57 6.72
CA ASP A 148 8.00 0.51 7.56
C ASP A 148 8.70 0.47 8.92
N PHE A 149 9.32 1.57 9.34
CA PHE A 149 9.70 1.72 10.74
C PHE A 149 8.48 2.11 11.56
N HIS A 150 7.86 1.06 12.11
CA HIS A 150 6.63 1.18 12.87
C HIS A 150 6.87 1.74 14.26
N GLN A 151 5.99 2.62 14.68
CA GLN A 151 5.88 3.11 16.04
C GLN A 151 4.42 3.41 16.37
N ASP A 152 4.07 3.16 17.61
CA ASP A 152 2.83 3.57 18.23
C ASP A 152 3.13 4.15 19.60
N LEU A 153 2.63 5.36 19.88
CA LEU A 153 2.88 6.08 21.13
C LEU A 153 4.38 6.22 21.48
N TYR A 154 5.23 6.26 20.45
CA TYR A 154 6.68 6.42 20.50
C TYR A 154 7.45 5.21 21.06
N SER A 155 7.07 4.63 22.22
CA SER A 155 7.81 3.52 22.83
C SER A 155 7.05 2.90 24.01
N ARG A 156 7.15 1.58 24.15
CA ARG A 156 6.68 0.86 25.34
C ARG A 156 7.37 1.31 26.63
N HIS A 157 8.60 1.79 26.54
CA HIS A 157 9.41 2.22 27.67
C HIS A 157 8.96 3.56 28.30
N LEU A 158 7.96 4.22 27.73
CA LEU A 158 7.27 5.36 28.34
C LEU A 158 6.19 4.95 29.34
N PHE A 159 5.81 3.67 29.37
CA PHE A 159 4.70 3.16 30.17
C PHE A 159 5.19 2.39 31.38
N ASN A 160 4.43 2.48 32.46
CA ASN A 160 4.71 1.72 33.67
C ASN A 160 4.25 0.27 33.51
N GLU A 161 4.93 -0.64 34.20
CA GLU A 161 4.44 -2.01 34.41
C GLU A 161 3.02 -1.95 35.01
N GLY A 162 2.09 -2.70 34.42
CA GLY A 162 0.69 -2.69 34.80
C GLY A 162 -0.14 -1.55 34.23
N SER A 163 0.41 -0.71 33.37
CA SER A 163 -0.38 0.27 32.59
C SER A 163 -1.46 -0.40 31.77
N TRP A 164 -2.58 0.30 31.60
CA TRP A 164 -3.69 -0.19 30.78
C TRP A 164 -3.38 -0.14 29.28
N TYR A 165 -2.55 0.82 28.86
CA TYR A 165 -2.10 1.01 27.47
C TYR A 165 -0.57 1.03 27.40
N THR A 166 -0.04 0.75 26.22
CA THR A 166 1.39 0.83 25.93
C THR A 166 1.60 1.19 24.46
N GLY A 167 2.86 1.39 24.05
CA GLY A 167 3.25 1.68 22.69
C GLY A 167 4.40 0.78 22.24
N ASP A 168 4.96 1.06 21.05
CA ASP A 168 6.16 0.44 20.52
C ASP A 168 6.99 1.45 19.70
N GLY A 169 8.09 1.03 19.10
CA GLY A 169 8.93 1.84 18.21
C GLY A 169 10.31 2.12 18.80
N ALA A 170 10.47 3.23 19.53
CA ALA A 170 11.78 3.67 19.99
C ALA A 170 12.41 2.75 21.07
N PRO A 171 13.74 2.51 20.98
CA PRO A 171 14.46 1.70 21.95
C PRO A 171 14.55 2.38 23.32
N LYS A 172 14.82 1.56 24.34
CA LYS A 172 14.93 2.01 25.73
C LYS A 172 15.91 3.17 25.91
N TRP A 173 17.07 3.12 25.27
CA TRP A 173 18.08 4.19 25.36
C TRP A 173 17.58 5.54 24.84
N ALA A 174 16.69 5.56 23.83
CA ALA A 174 16.11 6.79 23.29
C ALA A 174 15.14 7.44 24.28
N VAL A 175 14.43 6.64 25.06
CA VAL A 175 13.56 7.10 26.15
C VAL A 175 14.37 7.58 27.36
N GLU A 176 15.38 6.83 27.77
CA GLU A 176 16.24 7.19 28.90
C GLU A 176 17.01 8.49 28.66
N ALA A 177 17.42 8.75 27.41
CA ALA A 177 18.11 9.99 27.03
C ALA A 177 17.24 11.24 27.23
N GLY A 178 15.91 11.13 27.19
CA GLY A 178 14.99 12.25 27.32
C GLY A 178 14.59 12.60 28.75
N GLY A 179 14.70 11.65 29.69
CA GLY A 179 14.29 11.86 31.08
C GLY A 179 12.83 12.27 31.21
N TYR A 180 11.94 11.57 30.50
CA TYR A 180 10.52 11.93 30.39
C TYR A 180 9.79 11.79 31.72
N PRO A 181 8.69 12.54 31.91
CA PRO A 181 7.88 12.41 33.10
C PRO A 181 7.28 11.00 33.16
N ARG A 182 6.83 10.65 34.36
CA ARG A 182 6.05 9.45 34.53
C ARG A 182 4.81 9.53 33.65
N GLU A 183 4.43 8.41 33.06
CA GLU A 183 3.19 8.25 32.31
C GLU A 183 2.01 8.90 33.03
N SER A 184 1.24 9.71 32.32
CA SER A 184 0.02 10.31 32.84
C SER A 184 -0.90 10.67 31.67
N CYS A 185 -1.99 9.95 31.56
CA CYS A 185 -3.03 10.18 30.55
C CYS A 185 -4.31 10.80 31.12
N GLY A 186 -4.37 11.02 32.43
CA GLY A 186 -5.61 11.41 33.08
C GLY A 186 -6.67 10.31 32.98
N ILE A 187 -7.82 10.60 32.35
CA ILE A 187 -8.85 9.59 32.04
C ILE A 187 -8.73 9.23 30.57
N CYS A 188 -7.95 8.19 30.25
CA CYS A 188 -7.91 7.61 28.91
C CYS A 188 -8.85 6.42 28.85
N LEU A 189 -9.91 6.57 28.04
CA LEU A 189 -10.87 5.52 27.74
C LEU A 189 -10.49 4.72 26.49
N PHE A 190 -9.63 5.30 25.64
CA PHE A 190 -9.18 4.70 24.39
C PHE A 190 -7.67 4.87 24.25
N TRP A 191 -7.05 3.87 23.65
CA TRP A 191 -5.62 3.84 23.39
C TRP A 191 -5.06 5.15 22.78
N GLY A 192 -5.64 5.60 21.68
CA GLY A 192 -5.17 6.78 20.96
C GLY A 192 -5.29 8.12 21.72
N GLN A 193 -6.02 8.17 22.84
CA GLN A 193 -6.00 9.37 23.69
C GLN A 193 -4.62 9.65 24.26
N ASN A 194 -3.75 8.62 24.37
CA ASN A 194 -2.37 8.81 24.80
C ASN A 194 -1.59 9.74 23.88
N ILE A 195 -1.88 9.78 22.58
CA ILE A 195 -1.20 10.67 21.61
C ILE A 195 -1.35 12.15 22.02
N THR A 196 -2.52 12.52 22.55
CA THR A 196 -2.85 13.92 22.83
C THR A 196 -2.88 14.27 24.32
N GLN A 197 -2.98 13.26 25.22
CA GLN A 197 -3.18 13.48 26.66
C GLN A 197 -2.03 12.95 27.51
N ASN A 198 -1.27 11.94 27.05
CA ASN A 198 -0.16 11.39 27.81
C ASN A 198 1.08 12.30 27.70
N GLU A 199 1.48 12.93 28.80
CA GLU A 199 2.58 13.88 28.82
C GLU A 199 3.94 13.25 28.47
N ALA A 200 4.16 11.98 28.81
CA ALA A 200 5.38 11.28 28.45
C ALA A 200 5.46 11.08 26.92
N VAL A 201 4.38 10.61 26.31
CA VAL A 201 4.28 10.40 24.84
C VAL A 201 4.44 11.72 24.10
N LYS A 202 3.71 12.75 24.52
CA LYS A 202 3.78 14.08 23.88
C LYS A 202 5.19 14.66 23.91
N ARG A 203 5.88 14.59 25.05
CA ARG A 203 7.24 15.11 25.20
C ARG A 203 8.25 14.30 24.43
N ALA A 204 8.13 12.98 24.42
CA ALA A 204 9.03 12.12 23.67
C ALA A 204 8.93 12.37 22.15
N ALA A 205 7.72 12.47 21.62
CA ALA A 205 7.50 12.82 20.22
C ALA A 205 8.05 14.22 19.89
N TYR A 206 7.73 15.23 20.70
CA TYR A 206 8.26 16.59 20.51
C TYR A 206 9.79 16.62 20.47
N ASP A 207 10.45 15.94 21.43
CA ASP A 207 11.91 15.90 21.54
C ASP A 207 12.56 15.16 20.35
N PHE A 208 11.91 14.10 19.85
CA PHE A 208 12.35 13.39 18.62
C PHE A 208 12.34 14.34 17.43
N TRP A 209 11.23 15.05 17.20
CA TRP A 209 11.12 15.96 16.07
C TRP A 209 12.11 17.12 16.12
N HIS A 210 12.47 17.57 17.33
CA HIS A 210 13.48 18.62 17.53
C HIS A 210 14.91 18.08 17.69
N ASN A 211 15.11 16.78 17.41
CA ASN A 211 16.40 16.09 17.49
C ASN A 211 17.13 16.31 18.83
N ARG A 212 16.39 16.41 19.93
CA ARG A 212 17.00 16.59 21.24
C ARG A 212 17.85 15.40 21.63
N GLY A 213 19.03 15.65 22.13
CA GLY A 213 20.00 14.61 22.44
C GLY A 213 20.50 13.82 21.21
N GLY A 214 20.22 14.27 19.97
CA GLY A 214 20.61 13.59 18.73
C GLY A 214 19.88 12.28 18.48
N VAL A 215 18.68 12.10 19.05
CA VAL A 215 17.90 10.84 18.92
C VAL A 215 17.39 10.65 17.49
N GLN A 216 16.93 11.72 16.82
CA GLN A 216 16.51 11.65 15.42
C GLN A 216 17.70 11.36 14.48
N ASP A 217 18.88 11.89 14.78
CA ASP A 217 20.10 11.58 14.02
C ASP A 217 20.48 10.10 14.13
N ALA A 218 20.35 9.51 15.32
CA ALA A 218 20.58 8.09 15.53
C ALA A 218 19.57 7.24 14.75
N PHE A 219 18.28 7.57 14.83
CA PHE A 219 17.24 6.93 14.02
C PHE A 219 17.58 6.97 12.51
N LEU A 220 17.93 8.13 11.98
CA LEU A 220 18.29 8.29 10.57
C LEU A 220 19.54 7.49 10.18
N ALA A 221 20.50 7.34 11.11
CA ALA A 221 21.68 6.51 10.88
C ALA A 221 21.31 5.03 10.83
N THR A 222 20.44 4.57 11.73
CA THR A 222 19.92 3.21 11.75
C THR A 222 19.10 2.90 10.50
N ALA A 223 18.25 3.83 10.09
CA ALA A 223 17.49 3.70 8.84
C ALA A 223 18.41 3.57 7.63
N GLN A 224 19.48 4.37 7.53
CA GLN A 224 20.48 4.23 6.47
C GLN A 224 21.16 2.88 6.51
N ALA A 225 21.59 2.42 7.68
CA ALA A 225 22.26 1.11 7.82
C ALA A 225 21.32 -0.04 7.44
N THR A 226 20.04 0.03 7.82
CA THR A 226 19.01 -0.94 7.43
C THR A 226 18.83 -0.98 5.92
N MET A 227 18.67 0.17 5.28
CA MET A 227 18.52 0.27 3.83
C MET A 227 19.76 -0.21 3.07
N THR A 228 20.96 0.13 3.56
CA THR A 228 22.23 -0.38 3.02
C THR A 228 22.26 -1.90 3.10
N TYR A 229 21.90 -2.45 4.26
CA TYR A 229 21.85 -3.91 4.45
C TYR A 229 20.91 -4.59 3.45
N PHE A 230 19.70 -4.06 3.26
CA PHE A 230 18.74 -4.61 2.30
C PHE A 230 19.28 -4.54 0.85
N ALA A 231 19.85 -3.40 0.45
CA ALA A 231 20.43 -3.24 -0.89
C ALA A 231 21.62 -4.19 -1.16
N GLU A 232 22.39 -4.54 -0.12
CA GLU A 232 23.53 -5.45 -0.23
C GLU A 232 23.12 -6.93 -0.22
N HIS A 233 21.96 -7.29 0.39
CA HIS A 233 21.60 -8.68 0.65
C HIS A 233 20.38 -9.19 -0.12
N LEU A 234 19.57 -8.31 -0.71
CA LEU A 234 18.58 -8.68 -1.71
C LEU A 234 19.25 -8.75 -3.09
N ASP A 235 18.88 -9.74 -3.89
CA ASP A 235 19.35 -9.76 -5.28
C ASP A 235 18.70 -8.66 -6.12
N GLY A 236 19.20 -8.46 -7.35
CA GLY A 236 18.72 -7.37 -8.21
C GLY A 236 17.23 -7.44 -8.53
N ALA A 237 16.66 -8.64 -8.67
CA ALA A 237 15.24 -8.84 -8.93
C ALA A 237 14.40 -8.61 -7.68
N GLU A 238 14.83 -9.16 -6.54
CA GLU A 238 14.22 -8.94 -5.24
C GLU A 238 14.19 -7.45 -4.90
N PHE A 239 15.33 -6.77 -5.04
CA PHE A 239 15.41 -5.32 -4.77
C PHE A 239 14.58 -4.49 -5.77
N ALA A 240 14.50 -4.90 -7.03
CA ALA A 240 13.63 -4.24 -8.02
C ALA A 240 12.15 -4.28 -7.60
N ALA A 241 11.70 -5.37 -6.98
CA ALA A 241 10.34 -5.54 -6.49
C ALA A 241 10.06 -4.88 -5.12
N VAL A 242 11.08 -4.35 -4.43
CA VAL A 242 10.87 -3.47 -3.27
C VAL A 242 10.24 -2.17 -3.75
N ALA A 243 9.07 -1.82 -3.22
CA ALA A 243 8.30 -0.69 -3.71
C ALA A 243 8.84 0.68 -3.22
N GLY A 244 9.49 0.72 -2.08
CA GLY A 244 10.03 1.92 -1.45
C GLY A 244 10.21 1.70 0.03
N PHE A 245 10.29 2.78 0.81
CA PHE A 245 10.43 2.73 2.26
C PHE A 245 9.48 3.72 2.92
N ASP A 246 8.77 3.29 3.96
CA ASP A 246 7.97 4.14 4.83
C ASP A 246 8.85 4.61 6.01
N PRO A 247 9.19 5.91 6.07
CA PRO A 247 10.18 6.40 7.02
C PRO A 247 9.80 6.30 8.49
N TYR A 248 8.51 6.49 8.80
CA TYR A 248 8.05 6.62 10.17
C TYR A 248 6.52 6.57 10.23
N ASN A 249 5.99 5.57 10.89
CA ASN A 249 4.55 5.38 11.05
C ASN A 249 3.89 6.53 11.82
N GLU A 250 2.76 7.03 11.34
CA GLU A 250 1.84 7.94 12.02
C GLU A 250 2.51 9.14 12.74
N PRO A 251 3.21 10.02 12.00
CA PRO A 251 3.91 11.14 12.62
C PRO A 251 2.94 12.11 13.28
N HIS A 252 3.18 12.42 14.57
CA HIS A 252 2.45 13.42 15.32
C HIS A 252 3.40 14.34 16.09
N ALA A 253 3.05 15.61 16.22
CA ALA A 253 3.94 16.62 16.78
C ALA A 253 4.26 16.41 18.29
N GLY A 254 3.43 15.66 19.00
CA GLY A 254 3.43 15.65 20.47
C GLY A 254 2.93 16.96 21.05
N ALA A 255 3.60 18.06 20.71
CA ALA A 255 3.17 19.43 21.01
C ALA A 255 3.61 20.36 19.87
N TYR A 256 2.91 21.47 19.71
CA TYR A 256 3.29 22.54 18.79
C TYR A 256 4.00 23.67 19.52
N ASP A 257 4.98 24.27 18.87
CA ASP A 257 5.57 25.52 19.34
C ASP A 257 4.52 26.65 19.37
N SER A 258 4.78 27.68 20.16
CA SER A 258 3.84 28.80 20.30
C SER A 258 3.51 29.43 18.95
N GLY A 259 2.22 29.43 18.59
CA GLY A 259 1.72 29.96 17.32
C GLY A 259 1.88 29.02 16.12
N MET A 260 2.41 27.82 16.31
CA MET A 260 2.56 26.83 15.23
C MET A 260 1.23 26.06 15.03
N SER A 261 0.77 25.99 13.78
CA SER A 261 -0.34 25.10 13.37
C SER A 261 0.20 23.73 12.89
N SER A 262 -0.69 22.75 12.73
CA SER A 262 -0.36 21.45 12.14
C SER A 262 0.31 21.60 10.77
N ARG A 263 -0.23 22.44 9.90
CA ARG A 263 0.34 22.73 8.59
C ARG A 263 1.76 23.33 8.67
N MET A 264 1.98 24.27 9.63
CA MET A 264 3.30 24.85 9.84
C MET A 264 4.29 23.81 10.37
N TRP A 265 3.86 22.92 11.26
CA TRP A 265 4.68 21.83 11.76
C TRP A 265 5.09 20.87 10.64
N GLU A 266 4.15 20.49 9.76
CA GLU A 266 4.49 19.67 8.59
C GLU A 266 5.54 20.34 7.69
N ARG A 267 5.43 21.65 7.45
CA ARG A 267 6.36 22.41 6.63
C ARG A 267 7.74 22.57 7.29
N ASP A 268 7.78 22.94 8.56
CA ASP A 268 8.98 23.43 9.22
C ASP A 268 9.72 22.34 10.00
N VAL A 269 9.06 21.23 10.34
CA VAL A 269 9.60 20.14 11.16
C VAL A 269 9.55 18.80 10.45
N LEU A 270 8.36 18.35 10.03
CA LEU A 270 8.17 17.04 9.42
C LEU A 270 8.82 16.93 8.03
N TRP A 271 8.59 17.90 7.16
CA TRP A 271 9.16 17.89 5.82
C TRP A 271 10.70 17.92 5.79
N PRO A 272 11.39 18.74 6.60
CA PRO A 272 12.85 18.64 6.78
C PRO A 272 13.32 17.24 7.21
N PHE A 273 12.61 16.54 8.08
CA PHE A 273 12.93 15.15 8.42
C PHE A 273 12.86 14.25 7.18
N TYR A 274 11.80 14.30 6.39
CA TYR A 274 11.68 13.51 5.16
C TYR A 274 12.78 13.83 4.15
N THR A 275 13.18 15.09 4.04
CA THR A 275 14.31 15.48 3.18
C THR A 275 15.62 14.85 3.67
N ARG A 276 15.87 14.83 4.98
CA ARG A 276 17.02 14.16 5.58
C ARG A 276 16.96 12.65 5.39
N PHE A 277 15.78 12.04 5.58
CA PHE A 277 15.58 10.62 5.33
C PHE A 277 15.85 10.28 3.86
N ARG A 278 15.36 11.07 2.91
CA ARG A 278 15.64 10.89 1.49
C ARG A 278 17.13 10.90 1.17
N ALA A 279 17.89 11.80 1.80
CA ALA A 279 19.34 11.83 1.65
C ALA A 279 20.01 10.54 2.19
N ARG A 280 19.46 9.95 3.26
CA ARG A 280 19.91 8.65 3.77
C ARG A 280 19.58 7.50 2.81
N MET A 281 18.40 7.51 2.19
CA MET A 281 18.06 6.56 1.12
C MET A 281 19.06 6.64 -0.04
N ASP A 282 19.38 7.85 -0.50
CA ASP A 282 20.34 8.04 -1.58
C ASP A 282 21.72 7.48 -1.23
N ALA A 283 22.21 7.75 -0.03
CA ALA A 283 23.48 7.24 0.47
C ALA A 283 23.49 5.70 0.64
N ALA A 284 22.32 5.10 0.83
CA ALA A 284 22.15 3.65 1.00
C ALA A 284 21.91 2.89 -0.32
N GLY A 285 21.99 3.55 -1.49
CA GLY A 285 21.77 2.88 -2.78
C GLY A 285 20.31 2.83 -3.24
N TRP A 286 19.41 3.61 -2.60
CA TRP A 286 17.98 3.64 -2.88
C TRP A 286 17.53 4.84 -3.74
N GLN A 287 18.42 5.36 -4.61
CA GLN A 287 18.15 6.56 -5.42
C GLN A 287 16.86 6.43 -6.27
N ASN A 288 16.60 5.22 -6.76
CA ASN A 288 15.46 4.92 -7.64
C ASN A 288 14.23 4.38 -6.89
N LYS A 289 14.23 4.41 -5.56
CA LYS A 289 13.10 3.98 -4.73
C LYS A 289 12.47 5.18 -4.02
N PRO A 290 11.14 5.32 -4.00
CA PRO A 290 10.49 6.43 -3.32
C PRO A 290 10.48 6.25 -1.79
N ALA A 291 10.41 7.38 -1.07
CA ALA A 291 9.99 7.40 0.32
C ALA A 291 8.45 7.55 0.38
N PHE A 292 7.80 6.74 1.19
CA PHE A 292 6.36 6.82 1.44
C PHE A 292 6.13 7.77 2.60
N VAL A 293 5.77 9.03 2.30
CA VAL A 293 5.74 10.11 3.30
C VAL A 293 4.32 10.37 3.77
N GLU A 294 4.13 10.29 5.08
CA GLU A 294 2.86 10.54 5.74
C GLU A 294 2.74 12.01 6.17
N PRO A 295 1.56 12.62 6.05
CA PRO A 295 1.26 13.88 6.74
C PRO A 295 1.13 13.65 8.25
N ASN A 296 0.83 14.71 9.01
CA ASN A 296 0.40 14.54 10.38
C ASN A 296 -0.73 13.51 10.48
N LEU A 297 -0.61 12.57 11.41
CA LEU A 297 -1.58 11.51 11.69
C LEU A 297 -3.05 11.98 11.67
N PHE A 298 -3.33 13.18 12.15
CA PHE A 298 -4.69 13.72 12.21
C PHE A 298 -5.18 14.34 10.89
N TRP A 299 -4.34 14.40 9.85
CA TRP A 299 -4.82 14.78 8.53
C TRP A 299 -5.70 13.68 7.93
N ASN A 300 -6.83 14.04 7.36
CA ASN A 300 -7.81 13.10 6.76
C ASN A 300 -8.33 12.00 7.71
N SER A 301 -7.89 11.99 8.94
CA SER A 301 -8.35 11.05 9.97
C SER A 301 -9.46 11.68 10.81
N ASN A 302 -10.49 10.92 11.10
CA ASN A 302 -11.52 11.32 12.05
C ASN A 302 -11.25 10.80 13.46
N LEU A 303 -10.00 10.36 13.74
CA LEU A 303 -9.61 9.90 15.07
C LEU A 303 -9.79 11.02 16.09
N PHE A 304 -10.50 10.74 17.16
CA PHE A 304 -10.78 11.66 18.28
C PHE A 304 -11.40 13.00 17.88
N PHE A 305 -12.10 13.06 16.74
CA PHE A 305 -12.70 14.29 16.21
C PHE A 305 -11.69 15.43 15.99
N GLN A 306 -10.41 15.10 15.78
CA GLN A 306 -9.30 16.04 15.68
C GLN A 306 -8.74 16.13 14.25
N LYS A 307 -9.61 16.21 13.25
CA LYS A 307 -9.13 16.45 11.88
C LYS A 307 -8.35 17.75 11.83
N GLN A 308 -7.08 17.67 11.40
CA GLN A 308 -6.17 18.81 11.33
C GLN A 308 -5.88 19.22 9.88
N GLU A 309 -5.47 20.46 9.71
CA GLU A 309 -4.96 20.97 8.44
C GLU A 309 -3.59 20.36 8.12
N GLY A 310 -3.24 20.32 6.84
CA GLY A 310 -1.94 19.87 6.39
C GLY A 310 -2.02 19.01 5.14
N GLY A 311 -1.55 17.77 5.23
CA GLY A 311 -1.43 16.87 4.10
C GLY A 311 -0.20 17.18 3.26
N LEU A 312 0.89 17.64 3.89
CA LEU A 312 2.13 18.06 3.24
C LEU A 312 1.91 19.14 2.17
N LEU A 313 0.92 20.02 2.40
CA LEU A 313 0.49 21.02 1.42
C LEU A 313 1.63 21.95 0.98
N ASP A 314 2.51 22.31 1.91
CA ASP A 314 3.62 23.24 1.68
C ASP A 314 4.93 22.55 1.26
N ALA A 315 4.94 21.23 1.12
CA ALA A 315 6.09 20.50 0.58
C ALA A 315 6.31 20.70 -0.92
N GLY A 316 5.32 21.29 -1.61
CA GLY A 316 5.36 21.50 -3.06
C GLY A 316 5.11 20.22 -3.84
N ALA A 317 5.67 20.11 -5.05
CA ALA A 317 5.58 18.90 -5.86
C ALA A 317 6.53 17.83 -5.31
N LEU A 318 5.97 16.70 -4.92
CA LEU A 318 6.73 15.57 -4.37
C LEU A 318 7.50 14.81 -5.47
N GLY A 319 6.90 14.69 -6.66
CA GLY A 319 7.53 14.03 -7.81
C GLY A 319 7.78 12.52 -7.61
N PRO A 320 8.69 11.92 -8.39
CA PRO A 320 8.89 10.47 -8.39
C PRO A 320 9.70 9.93 -7.19
N ARG A 321 10.28 10.80 -6.38
CA ARG A 321 11.13 10.41 -5.23
C ARG A 321 10.34 10.15 -3.96
N TYR A 322 9.06 10.50 -3.98
CA TYR A 322 8.17 10.35 -2.84
C TYR A 322 6.83 9.77 -3.30
N VAL A 323 6.13 9.15 -2.36
CA VAL A 323 4.74 8.72 -2.47
C VAL A 323 3.97 9.42 -1.37
N PHE A 324 2.83 10.00 -1.71
CA PHE A 324 1.91 10.52 -0.68
C PHE A 324 1.25 9.33 0.00
N ASN A 325 1.61 9.11 1.24
CA ASN A 325 1.13 8.03 2.07
C ASN A 325 0.17 8.59 3.13
N THR A 326 -0.90 7.87 3.47
CA THR A 326 -1.81 8.27 4.53
C THR A 326 -2.57 7.08 5.09
N HIS A 327 -3.08 7.23 6.32
CA HIS A 327 -3.95 6.26 6.96
C HIS A 327 -5.40 6.76 6.95
N PHE A 328 -6.33 5.83 7.01
CA PHE A 328 -7.74 6.15 7.16
C PHE A 328 -8.44 5.14 8.08
N TYR A 329 -8.92 5.63 9.20
CA TYR A 329 -9.80 4.90 10.09
C TYR A 329 -11.06 5.73 10.38
N ASP A 330 -12.23 5.09 10.34
CA ASP A 330 -13.46 5.68 10.86
C ASP A 330 -13.47 5.48 12.37
N GLN A 331 -13.35 6.55 13.13
CA GLN A 331 -13.36 6.50 14.59
C GLN A 331 -14.58 5.76 15.15
N LYS A 332 -15.75 5.92 14.52
CA LYS A 332 -16.96 5.22 14.92
C LYS A 332 -16.84 3.72 14.73
N ALA A 333 -16.07 3.28 13.73
CA ALA A 333 -15.80 1.87 13.48
C ALA A 333 -14.69 1.35 14.37
N ILE A 334 -13.55 2.06 14.49
CA ILE A 334 -12.39 1.55 15.23
C ILE A 334 -12.62 1.50 16.75
N SER A 335 -13.36 2.43 17.31
CA SER A 335 -13.65 2.43 18.75
C SER A 335 -14.69 1.38 19.16
N GLY A 336 -15.46 0.83 18.21
CA GLY A 336 -16.56 -0.08 18.47
C GLY A 336 -17.72 0.50 19.29
N ILE A 337 -17.52 1.60 19.97
CA ILE A 337 -18.49 2.22 20.90
C ILE A 337 -19.42 3.19 20.17
N PHE A 338 -18.88 3.93 19.20
CA PHE A 338 -19.60 5.04 18.54
C PHE A 338 -20.14 4.70 17.15
N MET A 339 -20.07 3.44 16.71
CA MET A 339 -20.64 3.04 15.43
C MET A 339 -22.17 3.00 15.51
N TRP A 340 -22.82 4.03 14.98
CA TRP A 340 -24.25 4.14 14.87
C TRP A 340 -24.74 3.58 13.52
N GLY A 341 -25.02 2.29 13.49
CA GLY A 341 -25.49 1.66 12.26
C GLY A 341 -24.35 1.18 11.35
N LYS A 342 -24.70 0.83 10.11
CA LYS A 342 -23.81 0.26 9.11
C LYS A 342 -23.31 1.36 8.16
N ALA A 343 -22.15 1.16 7.55
CA ALA A 343 -21.69 2.03 6.47
C ALA A 343 -22.60 1.90 5.24
N ALA A 344 -22.78 3.00 4.52
CA ALA A 344 -23.60 3.07 3.32
C ALA A 344 -22.73 3.11 2.05
N ASP A 345 -23.35 2.94 0.90
CA ASP A 345 -22.76 3.19 -0.41
C ASP A 345 -22.15 4.60 -0.47
N GLY A 346 -20.86 4.70 -0.80
CA GLY A 346 -20.13 5.95 -0.88
C GLY A 346 -19.78 6.60 0.46
N GLN A 347 -19.91 5.90 1.58
CA GLN A 347 -19.64 6.43 2.93
C GLN A 347 -18.30 7.16 3.05
N TYR A 348 -17.25 6.63 2.43
CA TYR A 348 -15.88 7.17 2.52
C TYR A 348 -15.39 7.82 1.21
N ALA A 349 -16.29 8.05 0.26
CA ALA A 349 -15.93 8.64 -1.03
C ALA A 349 -15.28 10.03 -0.91
N GLY A 350 -15.70 10.83 0.06
CA GLY A 350 -15.15 12.16 0.34
C GLY A 350 -13.73 12.10 0.92
N ASP A 351 -13.51 11.22 1.89
CA ASP A 351 -12.22 11.08 2.57
C ASP A 351 -11.14 10.57 1.60
N PHE A 352 -11.44 9.53 0.84
CA PHE A 352 -10.54 9.02 -0.20
C PHE A 352 -10.46 9.94 -1.42
N GLY A 353 -11.49 10.75 -1.67
CA GLY A 353 -11.45 11.85 -2.62
C GLY A 353 -10.38 12.88 -2.26
N ALA A 354 -10.28 13.25 -0.99
CA ALA A 354 -9.25 14.18 -0.48
C ALA A 354 -7.82 13.63 -0.70
N VAL A 355 -7.62 12.31 -0.56
CA VAL A 355 -6.33 11.66 -0.87
C VAL A 355 -5.98 11.82 -2.35
N ARG A 356 -6.93 11.56 -3.26
CA ARG A 356 -6.74 11.75 -4.70
C ARG A 356 -6.38 13.20 -5.05
N ASP A 357 -7.12 14.14 -4.50
CA ASP A 357 -6.91 15.56 -4.74
C ASP A 357 -5.54 16.02 -4.20
N ARG A 358 -5.11 15.47 -3.05
CA ARG A 358 -3.80 15.78 -2.47
C ARG A 358 -2.66 15.21 -3.33
N ALA A 359 -2.77 13.96 -3.76
CA ALA A 359 -1.79 13.32 -4.64
C ALA A 359 -1.64 14.08 -5.96
N ALA A 360 -2.76 14.46 -6.58
CA ALA A 360 -2.76 15.25 -7.81
C ALA A 360 -2.06 16.60 -7.62
N ALA A 361 -2.36 17.32 -6.52
CA ALA A 361 -1.76 18.60 -6.21
C ALA A 361 -0.25 18.48 -5.88
N SER A 362 0.19 17.34 -5.35
CA SER A 362 1.60 17.06 -5.05
C SER A 362 2.35 16.43 -6.23
N SER A 363 1.68 16.15 -7.35
CA SER A 363 2.26 15.51 -8.55
C SER A 363 2.96 14.20 -8.23
N THR A 364 2.37 13.36 -7.37
CA THR A 364 2.90 12.05 -6.99
C THR A 364 1.82 10.99 -6.91
N ALA A 365 2.23 9.72 -6.83
CA ALA A 365 1.33 8.62 -6.54
C ALA A 365 0.86 8.68 -5.07
N ALA A 366 -0.29 8.06 -4.78
CA ALA A 366 -0.80 7.95 -3.42
C ALA A 366 -1.09 6.50 -3.04
N VAL A 367 -0.97 6.25 -1.73
CA VAL A 367 -1.41 5.02 -1.09
C VAL A 367 -2.13 5.34 0.22
N VAL A 368 -3.19 4.59 0.50
CA VAL A 368 -3.77 4.51 1.84
C VAL A 368 -3.13 3.28 2.49
N SER A 369 -2.00 3.48 3.17
CA SER A 369 -1.17 2.38 3.66
C SER A 369 -1.72 1.69 4.89
N GLU A 370 -2.69 2.33 5.56
CA GLU A 370 -3.52 1.68 6.55
C GLU A 370 -4.97 2.10 6.41
N PHE A 371 -5.85 1.11 6.44
CA PHE A 371 -7.28 1.25 6.60
C PHE A 371 -7.84 -0.06 7.14
N GLY A 372 -8.92 -0.02 7.89
CA GLY A 372 -9.50 -1.24 8.43
C GLY A 372 -10.53 -0.95 9.52
N HIS A 373 -10.95 -2.01 10.20
CA HIS A 373 -11.90 -1.95 11.31
C HIS A 373 -11.78 -3.23 12.15
N PRO A 374 -12.08 -3.18 13.44
CA PRO A 374 -12.08 -4.36 14.29
C PRO A 374 -13.05 -5.43 13.78
N LEU A 375 -12.67 -6.69 13.92
CA LEU A 375 -13.46 -7.87 13.55
C LEU A 375 -14.16 -8.51 14.72
N THR A 376 -13.97 -7.99 15.93
CA THR A 376 -14.63 -8.41 17.17
C THR A 376 -15.38 -7.25 17.82
N GLY A 377 -16.13 -7.54 18.87
CA GLY A 377 -16.88 -6.55 19.60
C GLY A 377 -18.14 -6.06 18.87
N THR A 378 -18.59 -4.85 19.20
CA THR A 378 -19.87 -4.30 18.70
C THR A 378 -19.84 -3.88 17.23
N VAL A 379 -18.68 -3.85 16.60
CA VAL A 379 -18.51 -3.50 15.17
C VAL A 379 -18.57 -4.72 14.28
N SER A 380 -18.30 -5.93 14.80
CA SER A 380 -18.18 -7.16 14.00
C SER A 380 -19.41 -7.46 13.16
N ASP A 381 -20.61 -7.17 13.64
CA ASP A 381 -21.87 -7.33 12.91
C ASP A 381 -22.06 -6.33 11.77
N LYS A 382 -21.27 -5.22 11.78
CA LYS A 382 -21.30 -4.13 10.80
C LYS A 382 -20.11 -4.16 9.84
N ALA A 383 -19.12 -4.98 10.16
CA ALA A 383 -17.85 -5.08 9.46
C ALA A 383 -17.95 -5.23 7.94
N PRO A 384 -18.86 -6.08 7.38
CA PRO A 384 -18.96 -6.23 5.94
C PRO A 384 -19.29 -4.93 5.21
N THR A 385 -20.16 -4.06 5.79
CA THR A 385 -20.52 -2.79 5.17
C THR A 385 -19.40 -1.77 5.27
N VAL A 386 -18.67 -1.73 6.39
CA VAL A 386 -17.52 -0.82 6.59
C VAL A 386 -16.39 -1.18 5.63
N GLY A 387 -15.96 -2.44 5.60
CA GLY A 387 -14.92 -2.91 4.69
C GLY A 387 -15.31 -2.70 3.21
N LYS A 388 -16.55 -3.02 2.83
CA LYS A 388 -17.06 -2.79 1.46
C LYS A 388 -16.98 -1.31 1.08
N ALA A 389 -17.36 -0.39 1.97
CA ALA A 389 -17.31 1.04 1.69
C ALA A 389 -15.87 1.57 1.56
N MET A 390 -14.93 1.05 2.36
CA MET A 390 -13.51 1.42 2.26
C MET A 390 -12.91 0.94 0.92
N TYR A 391 -13.12 -0.33 0.56
CA TYR A 391 -12.64 -0.83 -0.73
C TYR A 391 -13.30 -0.14 -1.92
N GLN A 392 -14.60 0.15 -1.86
CA GLN A 392 -15.29 0.91 -2.89
C GLN A 392 -14.66 2.31 -3.06
N ALA A 393 -14.31 2.97 -1.96
CA ALA A 393 -13.66 4.27 -1.97
C ALA A 393 -12.23 4.23 -2.54
N LEU A 394 -11.51 3.11 -2.41
CA LEU A 394 -10.24 2.88 -3.13
C LEU A 394 -10.47 2.75 -4.64
N ASP A 395 -11.53 2.06 -5.05
CA ASP A 395 -11.81 1.81 -6.47
C ASP A 395 -12.26 3.09 -7.19
N SER A 396 -13.12 3.92 -6.56
CA SER A 396 -13.67 5.14 -7.16
C SER A 396 -14.03 6.19 -6.10
N ARG A 397 -13.96 7.47 -6.49
CA ARG A 397 -14.52 8.57 -5.67
C ARG A 397 -16.04 8.68 -5.75
N LEU A 398 -16.68 7.88 -6.59
CA LEU A 398 -18.13 7.90 -6.78
C LEU A 398 -18.80 6.75 -6.03
N PRO A 399 -19.98 6.98 -5.42
CA PRO A 399 -20.84 5.90 -4.99
C PRO A 399 -21.18 4.95 -6.14
N GLY A 400 -21.32 3.67 -5.83
CA GLY A 400 -21.61 2.66 -6.84
C GLY A 400 -22.87 2.95 -7.65
N ALA A 401 -23.92 3.44 -7.00
CA ALA A 401 -25.17 3.81 -7.66
C ALA A 401 -25.02 4.89 -8.74
N THR A 402 -23.98 5.73 -8.68
CA THR A 402 -23.75 6.82 -9.63
C THR A 402 -22.60 6.55 -10.61
N TRP A 403 -21.79 5.55 -10.36
CA TRP A 403 -20.61 5.25 -11.16
C TRP A 403 -20.93 5.05 -12.65
N TRP A 404 -21.97 4.28 -12.96
CA TRP A 404 -22.35 3.99 -14.34
C TRP A 404 -22.75 5.24 -15.16
N SER A 405 -23.22 6.28 -14.51
CA SER A 405 -23.64 7.51 -15.19
C SER A 405 -22.48 8.48 -15.45
N LYS A 406 -21.41 8.42 -14.64
CA LYS A 406 -20.28 9.36 -14.70
C LYS A 406 -18.93 8.70 -14.44
N PRO A 407 -18.59 7.59 -15.13
CA PRO A 407 -17.34 6.87 -14.88
C PRO A 407 -16.10 7.76 -15.07
N GLU A 408 -16.15 8.76 -15.94
CA GLU A 408 -15.08 9.73 -16.17
C GLU A 408 -14.75 10.59 -14.91
N GLN A 409 -15.66 10.65 -13.94
CA GLN A 409 -15.45 11.33 -12.66
C GLN A 409 -14.98 10.39 -11.54
N SER A 410 -14.68 9.13 -11.87
CA SER A 410 -14.22 8.10 -10.92
C SER A 410 -12.92 8.50 -10.21
N GLY A 411 -12.07 9.24 -10.88
CA GLY A 411 -10.70 9.49 -10.44
C GLY A 411 -9.82 8.24 -10.54
N PRO A 412 -8.52 8.37 -10.25
CA PRO A 412 -7.61 7.23 -10.28
C PRO A 412 -7.99 6.19 -9.22
N VAL A 413 -7.74 4.92 -9.54
CA VAL A 413 -7.82 3.81 -8.57
C VAL A 413 -6.71 4.00 -7.56
N LEU A 414 -7.05 4.11 -6.27
CA LEU A 414 -6.06 4.25 -5.21
C LEU A 414 -5.44 2.91 -4.85
N SER A 415 -4.16 2.93 -4.55
CA SER A 415 -3.49 1.85 -3.85
C SER A 415 -3.85 1.85 -2.37
N GLY A 416 -3.83 0.66 -1.74
CA GLY A 416 -4.12 0.56 -0.32
C GLY A 416 -3.66 -0.75 0.30
N SER A 417 -3.31 -0.69 1.59
CA SER A 417 -2.94 -1.84 2.41
C SER A 417 -3.83 -1.89 3.64
N GLN A 418 -4.63 -2.95 3.76
CA GLN A 418 -5.50 -3.13 4.92
C GLN A 418 -4.67 -3.40 6.17
N TRP A 419 -5.01 -2.78 7.28
CA TRP A 419 -4.57 -3.15 8.61
C TRP A 419 -5.55 -4.19 9.15
N GLN A 420 -5.16 -5.49 9.29
CA GLN A 420 -3.88 -6.06 8.88
C GLN A 420 -4.05 -7.49 8.37
N TRP A 421 -2.96 -8.12 7.87
CA TRP A 421 -3.05 -9.49 7.36
C TRP A 421 -3.29 -10.48 8.49
N ASP A 422 -2.29 -10.68 9.33
CA ASP A 422 -2.44 -11.48 10.54
C ASP A 422 -1.67 -10.84 11.70
N ILE A 423 -2.17 -11.02 12.91
CA ILE A 423 -1.47 -10.67 14.13
C ILE A 423 -1.40 -11.92 15.00
N TYR A 424 -0.23 -12.21 15.56
CA TYR A 424 0.01 -13.32 16.47
C TYR A 424 -0.46 -14.69 15.95
N HIS A 425 -0.50 -14.89 14.65
CA HIS A 425 -0.99 -16.12 14.03
C HIS A 425 -2.34 -16.60 14.62
N GLY A 426 -3.27 -15.69 14.81
CA GLY A 426 -4.59 -15.98 15.38
C GLY A 426 -4.65 -16.12 16.91
N ARG A 427 -3.53 -15.88 17.62
CA ARG A 427 -3.50 -15.89 19.10
C ARG A 427 -3.80 -14.52 19.70
N HIS A 428 -4.45 -13.67 18.97
CA HIS A 428 -4.72 -12.29 19.32
C HIS A 428 -5.31 -12.12 20.73
N HIS A 429 -6.38 -12.87 21.07
CA HIS A 429 -7.04 -12.76 22.35
C HIS A 429 -6.21 -13.25 23.55
N GLU A 430 -5.27 -14.14 23.33
CA GLU A 430 -4.42 -14.68 24.39
C GLU A 430 -3.37 -13.66 24.84
N LEU A 431 -2.95 -12.78 23.95
CA LEU A 431 -1.84 -11.86 24.16
C LEU A 431 -2.28 -10.44 24.49
N MET A 432 -3.54 -10.10 24.21
CA MET A 432 -4.06 -8.74 24.28
C MET A 432 -5.13 -8.58 25.36
N ASN A 433 -5.64 -7.38 25.45
CA ASN A 433 -6.84 -6.96 26.18
C ASN A 433 -6.97 -7.43 27.62
N GLY A 434 -6.72 -6.51 28.53
CA GLY A 434 -6.90 -6.75 29.95
C GLY A 434 -5.81 -7.61 30.58
N ASN A 435 -4.67 -7.80 29.91
CA ASN A 435 -3.50 -8.44 30.48
C ASN A 435 -2.39 -7.40 30.77
N PRO A 436 -2.42 -6.70 31.91
CA PRO A 436 -1.46 -5.65 32.24
C PRO A 436 -0.02 -6.17 32.37
N ASP A 437 0.17 -7.46 32.60
CA ASP A 437 1.50 -8.07 32.66
C ASP A 437 2.23 -8.06 31.33
N LYS A 438 1.53 -7.78 30.23
CA LYS A 438 2.06 -7.75 28.88
C LYS A 438 2.50 -6.37 28.38
N VAL A 439 2.35 -5.32 29.17
CA VAL A 439 2.67 -3.92 28.76
C VAL A 439 4.06 -3.79 28.14
N LEU A 440 5.08 -4.38 28.74
CA LEU A 440 6.46 -4.28 28.26
C LEU A 440 6.83 -5.29 27.17
N THR A 441 6.04 -6.35 26.99
CA THR A 441 6.37 -7.46 26.09
C THR A 441 5.46 -7.56 24.87
N ALA A 442 4.23 -7.06 24.98
CA ALA A 442 3.24 -7.11 23.89
C ALA A 442 3.00 -5.76 23.20
N ALA A 443 3.68 -4.69 23.64
CA ALA A 443 3.51 -3.33 23.16
C ALA A 443 2.02 -2.95 23.07
N ASP A 444 1.61 -2.18 22.07
CA ASP A 444 0.21 -1.81 21.85
C ASP A 444 -0.67 -2.97 21.37
N ALA A 445 -0.09 -4.10 21.12
CA ALA A 445 -0.78 -5.32 20.67
C ALA A 445 -1.90 -5.79 21.63
N TRP A 446 -1.90 -5.39 22.90
CA TRP A 446 -2.97 -5.71 23.82
C TRP A 446 -4.15 -4.72 23.79
N ASN A 447 -4.10 -3.70 22.93
CA ASN A 447 -5.04 -2.59 22.90
C ASN A 447 -6.27 -2.82 21.99
N GLU A 448 -6.89 -3.96 22.00
CA GLU A 448 -8.10 -4.27 21.22
C GLU A 448 -7.93 -4.11 19.69
N GLU A 449 -6.75 -4.39 19.18
CA GLU A 449 -6.43 -4.31 17.75
C GLU A 449 -6.80 -5.57 16.97
N ASP A 450 -7.94 -6.18 17.22
CA ASP A 450 -8.38 -7.37 16.50
C ASP A 450 -8.89 -7.04 15.09
N LEU A 451 -7.97 -6.66 14.22
CA LEU A 451 -8.21 -6.30 12.82
C LEU A 451 -7.65 -7.34 11.83
N SER A 452 -7.14 -8.46 12.31
CA SER A 452 -6.52 -9.49 11.46
C SER A 452 -7.48 -10.07 10.43
N ALA A 453 -7.09 -10.04 9.15
CA ALA A 453 -7.87 -10.59 8.04
C ALA A 453 -7.94 -12.12 8.07
N VAL A 454 -6.92 -12.78 8.65
CA VAL A 454 -6.83 -14.24 8.77
C VAL A 454 -6.63 -14.69 10.21
N ARG A 455 -6.95 -15.93 10.46
CA ARG A 455 -6.53 -16.70 11.63
C ARG A 455 -6.06 -18.08 11.19
N LEU A 456 -5.37 -18.77 12.05
CA LEU A 456 -5.10 -20.20 11.86
C LEU A 456 -6.28 -21.01 12.43
N ASP A 457 -6.71 -22.03 11.71
CA ASP A 457 -7.63 -23.03 12.23
C ASP A 457 -6.88 -24.07 13.09
N ASP A 458 -7.61 -25.05 13.64
CA ASP A 458 -7.07 -26.10 14.51
C ASP A 458 -5.99 -26.96 13.83
N SER A 459 -5.91 -26.95 12.49
CA SER A 459 -4.88 -27.65 11.71
C SER A 459 -3.66 -26.78 11.43
N GLY A 460 -3.65 -25.51 11.83
CA GLY A 460 -2.62 -24.53 11.48
C GLY A 460 -2.74 -23.97 10.07
N THR A 461 -3.90 -24.14 9.42
CA THR A 461 -4.17 -23.59 8.08
C THR A 461 -4.76 -22.19 8.21
N ALA A 462 -4.27 -21.25 7.38
CA ALA A 462 -4.79 -19.90 7.33
C ALA A 462 -6.21 -19.90 6.73
N VAL A 463 -7.15 -19.26 7.43
CA VAL A 463 -8.54 -19.07 6.99
C VAL A 463 -8.95 -17.61 7.15
N LEU A 464 -9.74 -17.09 6.20
CA LEU A 464 -10.24 -15.73 6.25
C LEU A 464 -11.25 -15.56 7.39
N ARG A 465 -11.20 -14.42 8.05
CA ARG A 465 -12.15 -14.05 9.11
C ARG A 465 -13.31 -13.22 8.59
N GLN A 466 -13.25 -12.79 7.34
CA GLN A 466 -14.28 -12.05 6.63
C GLN A 466 -14.73 -12.80 5.37
N ASP A 467 -15.80 -12.32 4.74
CA ASP A 467 -16.25 -12.83 3.45
C ASP A 467 -15.13 -12.72 2.40
N ALA A 468 -14.71 -13.85 1.82
CA ALA A 468 -13.65 -13.90 0.81
C ALA A 468 -13.89 -12.94 -0.36
N ARG A 469 -15.15 -12.69 -0.72
CA ARG A 469 -15.50 -11.76 -1.81
C ARG A 469 -15.18 -10.31 -1.48
N LEU A 470 -15.09 -9.98 -0.18
CA LEU A 470 -14.70 -8.67 0.28
C LEU A 470 -13.19 -8.47 0.19
N LEU A 471 -12.39 -9.49 0.50
CA LEU A 471 -10.93 -9.40 0.60
C LEU A 471 -10.23 -9.75 -0.70
N ASP A 472 -10.54 -10.91 -1.30
CA ASP A 472 -10.03 -11.36 -2.60
C ASP A 472 -10.88 -10.74 -3.72
N ARG A 473 -10.48 -9.55 -4.16
CA ARG A 473 -11.25 -8.67 -5.06
C ARG A 473 -10.66 -8.64 -6.46
N LEU A 474 -11.53 -8.51 -7.47
CA LEU A 474 -11.09 -8.08 -8.79
C LEU A 474 -10.56 -6.64 -8.71
N TYR A 475 -9.39 -6.38 -9.28
CA TYR A 475 -8.83 -5.02 -9.44
C TYR A 475 -7.81 -4.99 -10.57
N PRO A 476 -7.56 -3.82 -11.22
CA PRO A 476 -6.56 -3.67 -12.25
C PRO A 476 -5.16 -3.63 -11.61
N SER A 477 -4.51 -4.80 -11.53
CA SER A 477 -3.18 -4.93 -10.91
C SER A 477 -2.08 -4.25 -11.72
N ALA A 478 -2.22 -4.26 -13.07
CA ALA A 478 -1.36 -3.49 -13.97
C ALA A 478 -2.16 -3.06 -15.21
N THR A 479 -1.99 -1.83 -15.65
CA THR A 479 -2.69 -1.28 -16.82
C THR A 479 -1.68 -0.82 -17.86
N ALA A 480 -1.70 -1.43 -19.05
CA ALA A 480 -0.93 -0.98 -20.22
C ALA A 480 -1.52 0.34 -20.76
N GLY A 481 -0.98 1.45 -20.24
CA GLY A 481 -1.51 2.78 -20.40
C GLY A 481 -2.05 3.36 -19.10
N ARG A 482 -3.27 3.92 -19.10
CA ARG A 482 -3.87 4.59 -17.95
C ARG A 482 -5.26 4.05 -17.64
N ALA A 483 -5.47 3.62 -16.42
CA ALA A 483 -6.81 3.34 -15.90
C ALA A 483 -7.60 4.65 -15.80
N LEU A 484 -8.74 4.74 -16.45
CA LEU A 484 -9.62 5.92 -16.46
C LEU A 484 -10.70 5.80 -15.40
N ALA A 485 -11.28 4.62 -15.25
CA ALA A 485 -12.32 4.32 -14.28
C ALA A 485 -12.35 2.83 -13.97
N PHE A 486 -12.63 2.52 -12.72
CA PHE A 486 -12.82 1.14 -12.29
C PHE A 486 -13.92 1.07 -11.23
N THR A 487 -14.66 -0.02 -11.24
CA THR A 487 -15.60 -0.38 -10.18
C THR A 487 -15.69 -1.89 -10.05
N TYR A 488 -15.96 -2.36 -8.84
CA TYR A 488 -16.19 -3.77 -8.55
C TYR A 488 -17.36 -3.96 -7.59
N GLU A 489 -18.36 -4.73 -8.02
CA GLU A 489 -19.45 -5.20 -7.15
C GLU A 489 -19.14 -6.61 -6.65
N ASP A 490 -18.69 -6.69 -5.41
CA ASP A 490 -18.20 -7.91 -4.77
C ASP A 490 -19.31 -8.87 -4.31
N ARG A 491 -20.55 -8.40 -4.16
CA ARG A 491 -21.67 -9.20 -3.64
C ARG A 491 -21.37 -9.81 -2.27
N SER A 492 -20.55 -9.14 -1.47
CA SER A 492 -20.26 -9.58 -0.10
C SER A 492 -21.55 -9.65 0.73
N ARG A 493 -21.54 -10.47 1.78
CA ARG A 493 -22.72 -10.71 2.60
C ARG A 493 -22.63 -9.96 3.93
N ASP A 494 -23.78 -9.51 4.38
CA ASP A 494 -24.04 -9.05 5.73
C ASP A 494 -25.09 -10.02 6.32
N GLY A 495 -24.61 -11.00 7.08
CA GLY A 495 -25.42 -12.13 7.52
C GLY A 495 -25.96 -12.91 6.31
N SER A 496 -27.30 -13.01 6.21
CA SER A 496 -27.97 -13.66 5.06
C SER A 496 -28.17 -12.73 3.87
N THR A 497 -27.97 -11.41 4.03
CA THR A 497 -28.24 -10.41 3.00
C THR A 497 -27.04 -10.21 2.10
N THR A 498 -27.22 -10.31 0.79
CA THR A 498 -26.20 -9.92 -0.20
C THR A 498 -26.23 -8.40 -0.39
N LEU A 499 -25.08 -7.76 -0.19
CA LEU A 499 -24.92 -6.33 -0.42
C LEU A 499 -24.75 -6.06 -1.92
N THR A 500 -25.65 -5.25 -2.47
CA THR A 500 -25.60 -4.80 -3.88
C THR A 500 -25.66 -3.29 -3.91
N TRP A 501 -24.51 -2.66 -3.99
CA TRP A 501 -24.41 -1.20 -3.96
C TRP A 501 -24.19 -0.59 -5.35
N ASN A 502 -23.71 -1.37 -6.29
CA ASN A 502 -23.54 -0.95 -7.68
C ASN A 502 -24.36 -1.85 -8.62
N PRO A 503 -25.71 -1.74 -8.64
CA PRO A 503 -26.50 -2.51 -9.59
C PRO A 503 -26.26 -2.00 -11.02
N VAL A 504 -26.21 -2.91 -11.99
CA VAL A 504 -26.21 -2.54 -13.40
C VAL A 504 -27.47 -1.73 -13.71
N PRO A 505 -27.38 -0.57 -14.38
CA PRO A 505 -28.54 0.31 -14.60
C PRO A 505 -29.55 -0.31 -15.58
N LYS A 506 -30.83 0.06 -15.42
CA LYS A 506 -31.91 -0.45 -16.29
C LYS A 506 -31.74 -0.07 -17.76
N SER A 507 -30.90 0.91 -18.06
CA SER A 507 -30.53 1.30 -19.44
C SER A 507 -29.61 0.30 -20.14
N LEU A 508 -29.05 -0.66 -19.40
CA LEU A 508 -28.18 -1.73 -19.90
C LEU A 508 -28.79 -3.11 -19.57
N PRO A 509 -29.98 -3.44 -20.11
CA PRO A 509 -30.70 -4.65 -19.72
C PRO A 509 -29.97 -5.95 -20.08
N ARG A 510 -29.21 -5.99 -21.17
CA ARG A 510 -28.43 -7.16 -21.56
C ARG A 510 -27.20 -7.38 -20.68
N VAL A 511 -26.54 -6.28 -20.30
CA VAL A 511 -25.48 -6.33 -19.29
C VAL A 511 -26.02 -6.80 -17.95
N ALA A 512 -27.19 -6.30 -17.52
CA ALA A 512 -27.84 -6.72 -16.28
C ALA A 512 -28.22 -8.22 -16.30
N GLU A 513 -28.74 -8.71 -17.43
CA GLU A 513 -29.06 -10.13 -17.65
C GLU A 513 -27.80 -10.99 -17.57
N LEU A 514 -26.71 -10.56 -18.22
CA LEU A 514 -25.43 -11.26 -18.25
C LEU A 514 -24.81 -11.38 -16.84
N VAL A 515 -24.81 -10.29 -16.09
CA VAL A 515 -24.26 -10.24 -14.73
C VAL A 515 -25.13 -11.03 -13.75
N GLY A 516 -26.45 -10.91 -13.84
CA GLY A 516 -27.40 -11.56 -12.93
C GLY A 516 -27.09 -11.29 -11.46
N SER A 517 -26.95 -12.38 -10.69
CA SER A 517 -26.54 -12.33 -9.27
C SER A 517 -25.03 -12.46 -9.06
N GLY A 518 -24.23 -12.52 -10.14
CA GLY A 518 -22.78 -12.66 -10.07
C GLY A 518 -22.05 -11.42 -9.58
N GLN A 519 -20.83 -11.62 -9.10
CA GLN A 519 -19.87 -10.54 -8.91
C GLN A 519 -19.48 -9.98 -10.29
N TYR A 520 -19.14 -8.71 -10.36
CA TYR A 520 -18.66 -8.14 -11.61
C TYR A 520 -17.79 -6.91 -11.38
N GLY A 521 -16.86 -6.66 -12.29
CA GLY A 521 -16.10 -5.43 -12.35
C GLY A 521 -16.08 -4.86 -13.76
N VAL A 522 -15.90 -3.55 -13.85
CA VAL A 522 -15.76 -2.82 -15.11
C VAL A 522 -14.53 -1.95 -15.05
N LEU A 523 -13.65 -2.11 -16.03
CA LEU A 523 -12.48 -1.27 -16.24
C LEU A 523 -12.65 -0.47 -17.53
N LEU A 524 -12.40 0.84 -17.45
CA LEU A 524 -12.15 1.71 -18.61
C LEU A 524 -10.68 2.11 -18.56
N TRP A 525 -9.95 1.98 -19.66
CA TRP A 525 -8.56 2.42 -19.72
C TRP A 525 -8.20 2.97 -21.10
N ARG A 526 -7.18 3.81 -21.12
CA ARG A 526 -6.58 4.32 -22.35
C ARG A 526 -5.24 3.63 -22.57
N SER A 527 -5.10 2.89 -23.65
CA SER A 527 -3.84 2.25 -24.01
C SER A 527 -2.79 3.28 -24.45
N ASP A 528 -1.52 2.97 -24.22
CA ASP A 528 -0.38 3.81 -24.62
C ASP A 528 0.56 3.14 -25.63
N GLY A 529 0.21 1.94 -26.09
CA GLY A 529 1.04 1.15 -27.00
C GLY A 529 2.08 0.27 -26.30
N THR A 530 2.08 0.22 -24.97
CA THR A 530 2.87 -0.75 -24.20
C THR A 530 2.56 -2.17 -24.70
N ALA A 531 3.59 -2.93 -25.06
CA ALA A 531 3.43 -4.25 -25.65
C ALA A 531 2.91 -5.31 -24.67
N ALA A 532 3.14 -5.13 -23.37
CA ALA A 532 2.64 -6.02 -22.35
C ALA A 532 1.11 -5.82 -22.14
N PRO A 533 0.37 -6.87 -21.76
CA PRO A 533 -1.07 -6.76 -21.52
C PRO A 533 -1.39 -5.96 -20.25
N SER A 534 -2.59 -5.39 -20.20
CA SER A 534 -3.21 -5.00 -18.93
C SER A 534 -3.60 -6.25 -18.14
N GLU A 535 -3.50 -6.19 -16.83
CA GLU A 535 -3.75 -7.30 -15.91
C GLU A 535 -4.82 -6.93 -14.89
N LEU A 536 -5.82 -7.79 -14.73
CA LEU A 536 -6.72 -7.75 -13.59
C LEU A 536 -6.48 -8.98 -12.72
N HIS A 537 -6.25 -8.78 -11.42
CA HIS A 537 -6.29 -9.88 -10.47
C HIS A 537 -7.67 -10.54 -10.55
N LEU A 538 -7.70 -11.86 -10.67
CA LEU A 538 -8.94 -12.63 -10.81
C LEU A 538 -9.20 -13.37 -9.50
N PRO A 539 -10.22 -12.98 -8.71
CA PRO A 539 -10.54 -13.62 -7.43
C PRO A 539 -10.74 -15.12 -7.54
N ALA A 540 -10.40 -15.87 -6.50
CA ALA A 540 -10.62 -17.31 -6.44
C ALA A 540 -12.11 -17.70 -6.62
N SER A 541 -13.02 -16.78 -6.25
CA SER A 541 -14.46 -16.94 -6.47
C SER A 541 -14.88 -16.93 -7.94
N PHE A 542 -14.01 -16.48 -8.86
CA PHE A 542 -14.23 -16.53 -10.29
C PHE A 542 -13.74 -17.86 -10.86
N ASP A 543 -14.66 -18.83 -11.01
CA ASP A 543 -14.35 -20.08 -11.74
C ASP A 543 -13.95 -19.72 -13.19
N THR A 544 -12.73 -20.06 -13.60
CA THR A 544 -12.24 -19.74 -14.94
C THR A 544 -13.13 -20.28 -16.05
N ARG A 545 -13.82 -21.40 -15.85
CA ARG A 545 -14.74 -21.96 -16.86
C ARG A 545 -16.04 -21.15 -17.01
N ARG A 546 -16.40 -20.35 -16.00
CA ARG A 546 -17.62 -19.53 -15.96
C ARG A 546 -17.34 -18.05 -16.07
N THR A 547 -16.10 -17.65 -15.84
CA THR A 547 -15.71 -16.24 -15.97
C THR A 547 -16.02 -15.77 -17.38
N THR A 548 -16.83 -14.76 -17.46
CA THR A 548 -17.23 -14.14 -18.73
C THR A 548 -16.62 -12.75 -18.82
N VAL A 549 -16.02 -12.46 -19.97
CA VAL A 549 -15.42 -11.15 -20.27
C VAL A 549 -16.09 -10.59 -21.50
N VAL A 550 -16.57 -9.35 -21.41
CA VAL A 550 -17.12 -8.59 -22.54
C VAL A 550 -16.29 -7.31 -22.69
N SER A 551 -15.56 -7.22 -23.79
CA SER A 551 -14.66 -6.10 -24.09
C SER A 551 -14.73 -5.76 -25.57
N ASP A 552 -14.32 -4.55 -25.93
CA ASP A 552 -14.05 -4.20 -27.34
C ASP A 552 -12.93 -5.06 -27.94
N LEU A 553 -12.02 -5.59 -27.11
CA LEU A 553 -10.94 -6.48 -27.53
C LEU A 553 -11.42 -7.91 -27.83
N GLY A 554 -12.54 -8.32 -27.25
CA GLY A 554 -13.11 -9.66 -27.47
C GLY A 554 -14.18 -10.00 -26.44
N VAL A 555 -15.00 -11.02 -26.80
CA VAL A 555 -16.05 -11.56 -25.94
C VAL A 555 -15.78 -13.03 -25.74
N VAL A 556 -15.66 -13.46 -24.48
CA VAL A 556 -15.28 -14.84 -24.16
C VAL A 556 -15.87 -15.29 -22.83
N THR A 557 -16.34 -16.56 -22.79
CA THR A 557 -16.65 -17.27 -21.56
C THR A 557 -15.61 -18.38 -21.38
N GLY A 558 -15.07 -18.51 -20.17
CA GLY A 558 -13.94 -19.39 -19.91
C GLY A 558 -12.69 -18.98 -20.69
N PRO A 559 -12.08 -17.82 -20.38
CA PRO A 559 -10.95 -17.33 -21.15
C PRO A 559 -9.83 -18.37 -21.29
N PRO A 560 -9.23 -18.50 -22.48
CA PRO A 560 -8.17 -19.47 -22.73
C PRO A 560 -6.88 -19.08 -21.99
N SER A 561 -5.96 -20.02 -21.90
CA SER A 561 -4.61 -19.75 -21.44
C SER A 561 -3.95 -18.70 -22.35
N TYR A 562 -3.13 -17.85 -21.75
CA TYR A 562 -2.51 -16.74 -22.46
C TYR A 562 -1.57 -17.19 -23.59
N THR A 563 -1.75 -16.57 -24.74
CA THR A 563 -0.79 -16.56 -25.84
C THR A 563 -0.68 -15.14 -26.39
N ARG A 564 0.43 -14.84 -27.05
CA ARG A 564 0.64 -13.49 -27.64
C ARG A 564 -0.47 -13.06 -28.62
N ALA A 565 -1.13 -14.00 -29.25
CA ALA A 565 -2.20 -13.75 -30.22
C ALA A 565 -3.59 -13.63 -29.59
N THR A 566 -3.72 -13.90 -28.30
CA THR A 566 -5.02 -13.95 -27.62
C THR A 566 -5.28 -12.62 -26.91
N PRO A 567 -6.22 -11.79 -27.37
CA PRO A 567 -6.47 -10.47 -26.77
C PRO A 567 -7.08 -10.55 -25.36
N VAL A 568 -7.82 -11.62 -25.04
CA VAL A 568 -8.43 -11.86 -23.73
C VAL A 568 -8.05 -13.27 -23.29
N ALA A 569 -7.28 -13.40 -22.22
CA ALA A 569 -6.73 -14.68 -21.75
C ALA A 569 -6.56 -14.71 -20.24
N VAL A 570 -6.33 -15.88 -19.67
CA VAL A 570 -6.01 -16.09 -18.26
C VAL A 570 -4.60 -16.67 -18.10
N ALA A 571 -3.87 -16.17 -17.11
CA ALA A 571 -2.58 -16.71 -16.71
C ALA A 571 -2.52 -16.89 -15.19
N THR A 572 -1.63 -17.77 -14.72
CA THR A 572 -1.29 -17.88 -13.31
C THR A 572 -0.45 -16.66 -12.92
N GLU A 573 -0.66 -16.16 -11.72
CA GLU A 573 0.17 -15.08 -11.19
C GLU A 573 1.58 -15.57 -10.79
N PRO A 574 2.58 -14.69 -10.83
CA PRO A 574 3.89 -15.00 -10.29
C PRO A 574 3.82 -15.44 -8.82
N GLY A 575 4.73 -16.32 -8.40
CA GLY A 575 4.77 -16.82 -7.02
C GLY A 575 3.93 -18.08 -6.75
N GLY A 576 3.15 -18.55 -7.73
CA GLY A 576 2.64 -19.93 -7.75
C GLY A 576 1.57 -20.31 -6.74
N ALA A 577 0.98 -19.37 -6.01
CA ALA A 577 -0.08 -19.64 -5.01
C ALA A 577 -1.43 -20.05 -5.62
N GLY A 578 -1.48 -20.36 -6.92
CA GLY A 578 -2.73 -20.69 -7.62
C GLY A 578 -3.59 -19.48 -7.98
N SER A 579 -3.18 -18.28 -7.61
CA SER A 579 -3.83 -17.01 -7.99
C SER A 579 -3.75 -16.78 -9.50
N ARG A 580 -4.73 -16.12 -10.05
CA ARG A 580 -4.91 -15.95 -11.49
C ARG A 580 -5.07 -14.48 -11.83
N ARG A 581 -4.70 -14.15 -13.04
CA ARG A 581 -4.91 -12.84 -13.64
C ARG A 581 -5.59 -12.96 -15.00
N LEU A 582 -6.47 -12.02 -15.28
CA LEU A 582 -7.03 -11.81 -16.61
C LEU A 582 -6.10 -10.86 -17.34
N LEU A 583 -5.71 -11.23 -18.55
CA LEU A 583 -4.81 -10.48 -19.42
C LEU A 583 -5.60 -9.90 -20.58
N LEU A 584 -5.47 -8.58 -20.80
CA LEU A 584 -6.15 -7.83 -21.85
C LEU A 584 -5.09 -7.15 -22.73
N THR A 585 -4.93 -7.63 -23.95
CA THR A 585 -3.90 -7.14 -24.89
C THR A 585 -4.52 -6.18 -25.91
N ALA A 586 -4.31 -4.88 -25.70
CA ALA A 586 -4.67 -3.84 -26.67
C ALA A 586 -3.49 -3.57 -27.63
N GLN A 587 -3.80 -3.36 -28.91
CA GLN A 587 -2.76 -3.16 -29.93
C GLN A 587 -2.59 -1.70 -30.38
N ASN A 588 -3.58 -0.85 -30.12
CA ASN A 588 -3.62 0.52 -30.62
C ASN A 588 -3.37 1.52 -29.48
N ALA A 589 -2.29 2.28 -29.58
CA ALA A 589 -2.01 3.38 -28.65
C ALA A 589 -3.07 4.49 -28.74
N GLY A 590 -3.42 5.07 -27.60
CA GLY A 590 -4.34 6.21 -27.47
C GLY A 590 -5.83 5.85 -27.52
N SER A 591 -6.17 4.60 -27.78
CA SER A 591 -7.56 4.13 -27.80
C SER A 591 -8.10 3.94 -26.39
N VAL A 592 -9.39 4.23 -26.21
CA VAL A 592 -10.12 3.90 -24.99
C VAL A 592 -10.74 2.53 -25.15
N HIS A 593 -10.51 1.69 -24.15
CA HIS A 593 -10.99 0.31 -24.09
C HIS A 593 -11.89 0.13 -22.86
N TYR A 594 -12.75 -0.87 -22.93
CA TYR A 594 -13.53 -1.32 -21.79
C TYR A 594 -13.44 -2.84 -21.60
N ALA A 595 -13.59 -3.29 -20.36
CA ALA A 595 -13.77 -4.70 -20.05
C ALA A 595 -14.76 -4.85 -18.87
N LEU A 596 -15.84 -5.55 -19.10
CA LEU A 596 -16.71 -6.12 -18.07
C LEU A 596 -16.24 -7.54 -17.80
N VAL A 597 -16.00 -7.86 -16.53
CA VAL A 597 -15.64 -9.20 -16.08
C VAL A 597 -16.69 -9.66 -15.06
N THR A 598 -17.30 -10.82 -15.26
CA THR A 598 -18.32 -11.36 -14.35
C THR A 598 -18.20 -12.87 -14.17
N ASN A 599 -18.65 -13.37 -13.02
CA ASN A 599 -18.76 -14.79 -12.71
C ASN A 599 -20.23 -15.26 -12.67
N GLY A 600 -21.05 -14.79 -13.59
CA GLY A 600 -22.47 -15.15 -13.67
C GLY A 600 -22.78 -16.64 -13.47
N ALA A 601 -23.97 -16.98 -13.02
CA ALA A 601 -24.33 -18.33 -12.59
C ALA A 601 -24.43 -19.35 -13.73
N THR A 602 -24.70 -18.93 -14.96
CA THR A 602 -24.92 -19.79 -16.15
C THR A 602 -24.04 -19.32 -17.31
N ALA A 603 -23.64 -20.24 -18.17
CA ALA A 603 -22.96 -19.90 -19.41
C ALA A 603 -23.91 -19.09 -20.31
N PRO A 604 -23.56 -17.87 -20.70
CA PRO A 604 -24.41 -17.02 -21.52
C PRO A 604 -24.49 -17.53 -22.97
N SER A 605 -25.60 -17.25 -23.66
CA SER A 605 -25.71 -17.51 -25.09
C SER A 605 -24.84 -16.54 -25.89
N ALA A 606 -24.48 -16.92 -27.12
CA ALA A 606 -23.72 -16.04 -28.02
C ALA A 606 -24.47 -14.74 -28.32
N GLU A 607 -25.81 -14.82 -28.46
CA GLU A 607 -26.66 -13.64 -28.68
C GLU A 607 -26.63 -12.69 -27.49
N LEU A 608 -26.69 -13.20 -26.23
CA LEU A 608 -26.61 -12.37 -25.03
C LEU A 608 -25.24 -11.69 -24.92
N LEU A 609 -24.17 -12.43 -25.20
CA LEU A 609 -22.82 -11.89 -25.18
C LEU A 609 -22.65 -10.75 -26.19
N GLN A 610 -23.13 -10.94 -27.43
CA GLN A 610 -23.05 -9.92 -28.48
C GLN A 610 -23.90 -8.70 -28.12
N ALA A 611 -25.12 -8.89 -27.65
CA ALA A 611 -26.02 -7.81 -27.26
C ALA A 611 -25.46 -7.00 -26.03
N ALA A 612 -24.85 -7.68 -25.06
CA ALA A 612 -24.17 -7.01 -23.95
C ALA A 612 -22.95 -6.20 -24.41
N ARG A 613 -22.20 -6.71 -25.41
CA ARG A 613 -21.09 -5.99 -26.00
C ARG A 613 -21.55 -4.71 -26.72
N GLU A 614 -22.64 -4.77 -27.46
CA GLU A 614 -23.22 -3.60 -28.14
C GLU A 614 -23.70 -2.55 -27.14
N GLU A 615 -24.37 -2.96 -26.05
CA GLU A 615 -24.76 -2.04 -24.97
C GLU A 615 -23.56 -1.37 -24.30
N LEU A 616 -22.49 -2.11 -23.99
CA LEU A 616 -21.28 -1.58 -23.38
C LEU A 616 -20.50 -0.68 -24.34
N ALA A 617 -20.44 -1.00 -25.62
CA ALA A 617 -19.82 -0.16 -26.64
C ALA A 617 -20.53 1.20 -26.70
N ALA A 618 -21.87 1.19 -26.85
CA ALA A 618 -22.67 2.42 -26.85
C ALA A 618 -22.54 3.21 -25.52
N TRP A 619 -22.47 2.53 -24.38
CA TRP A 619 -22.26 3.18 -23.08
C TRP A 619 -20.87 3.80 -22.96
N SER A 620 -19.83 3.16 -23.50
CA SER A 620 -18.44 3.63 -23.41
C SER A 620 -18.11 4.76 -24.38
N GLU A 621 -18.90 4.97 -25.44
CA GLU A 621 -18.72 6.07 -26.40
C GLU A 621 -18.77 7.42 -25.70
N GLY A 622 -17.73 8.25 -25.88
CA GLY A 622 -17.63 9.57 -25.27
C GLY A 622 -17.24 9.58 -23.79
N ARG A 623 -16.79 8.46 -23.24
CA ARG A 623 -16.40 8.30 -21.82
C ARG A 623 -14.89 8.36 -21.58
N GLY A 624 -14.09 8.65 -22.58
CA GLY A 624 -12.65 8.65 -22.54
C GLY A 624 -11.95 10.00 -22.37
#